data_1add72aab230710ddca48f950a91859c
#
_entry.id   1add72aab230710ddca48f950a91859c
#
_cell.length_a   1.000
_cell.length_b   1.000
_cell.length_c   1.000
_cell.angle_alpha   90.00
_cell.angle_beta   90.00
_cell.angle_gamma   90.00
#
_symmetry.space_group_name_H-M   'P 1'
#
loop_
_entity.id
_entity.type
_entity.pdbx_description
1 polymer ?
#
loop_
_entity_poly.entity_id
_entity_poly.type
_entity_poly.pdbx_seq_one_letter_code
_entity_poly.pdbx_strand_id
1 'polypeptide(L)'
;KVIDVSEFGSKSAVLLGIVAYLAILTGGYLGKWDKELKNPYLFLLPDSPAKKMWYATVMEHVKAAIDGAILVLPLGIAWKVHPFHIVSCWLIYVFLQAIKLYTKVLIDSFLRNSLGETVKQLVRLGVQGGIIGIGVLLAVVAVVLQNFNFAFFVILIYGMIMAVVIGLLTVSRFAIMEQYD
;
A
#
# COMPACT_ATOMS: atom_id res chain seq x y z
N LYS A 1 28.55 13.52 -24.32
CA LYS A 1 27.13 13.83 -24.01
C LYS A 1 27.01 13.79 -22.51
N VAL A 2 27.02 14.93 -21.84
CA VAL A 2 26.77 15.04 -20.40
C VAL A 2 25.30 14.69 -20.21
N ILE A 3 25.03 13.57 -19.55
CA ILE A 3 23.66 13.17 -19.17
C ILE A 3 23.24 14.17 -18.10
N ASP A 4 22.24 14.97 -18.41
CA ASP A 4 21.71 15.99 -17.49
C ASP A 4 20.97 15.31 -16.33
N VAL A 5 21.68 15.15 -15.21
CA VAL A 5 21.20 14.45 -14.01
C VAL A 5 19.94 15.12 -13.44
N SER A 6 19.76 16.41 -13.70
CA SER A 6 18.60 17.18 -13.25
C SER A 6 17.32 16.76 -13.98
N GLU A 7 17.41 16.46 -15.28
CA GLU A 7 16.27 16.00 -16.08
C GLU A 7 15.81 14.57 -15.72
N PHE A 8 16.75 13.70 -15.38
CA PHE A 8 16.44 12.35 -14.90
C PHE A 8 15.76 12.35 -13.53
N GLY A 9 16.23 13.20 -12.62
CA GLY A 9 15.63 13.36 -11.29
C GLY A 9 14.19 13.86 -11.37
N SER A 10 13.90 14.82 -12.24
CA SER A 10 12.54 15.38 -12.40
C SER A 10 11.55 14.35 -12.95
N LYS A 11 11.92 13.57 -13.97
CA LYS A 11 11.04 12.54 -14.55
C LYS A 11 10.70 11.42 -13.56
N SER A 12 11.68 10.98 -12.77
CA SER A 12 11.49 9.97 -11.74
C SER A 12 10.59 10.48 -10.61
N ALA A 13 10.73 11.76 -10.22
CA ALA A 13 9.86 12.40 -9.23
C ALA A 13 8.40 12.48 -9.70
N VAL A 14 8.20 12.87 -10.95
CA VAL A 14 6.86 12.93 -11.56
C VAL A 14 6.24 11.53 -11.61
N LEU A 15 7.01 10.50 -12.00
CA LEU A 15 6.53 9.12 -11.99
C LEU A 15 6.11 8.67 -10.58
N LEU A 16 6.91 8.96 -9.56
CA LEU A 16 6.56 8.67 -8.16
C LEU A 16 5.31 9.41 -7.71
N GLY A 17 5.16 10.69 -8.08
CA GLY A 17 3.96 11.48 -7.80
C GLY A 17 2.71 10.90 -8.43
N ILE A 18 2.79 10.46 -9.70
CA ILE A 18 1.68 9.79 -10.38
C ILE A 18 1.33 8.48 -9.70
N VAL A 19 2.32 7.68 -9.33
CA VAL A 19 2.12 6.41 -8.61
C VAL A 19 1.42 6.65 -7.27
N ALA A 20 1.86 7.62 -6.49
CA ALA A 20 1.22 7.99 -5.22
C ALA A 20 -0.23 8.47 -5.43
N TYR A 21 -0.47 9.32 -6.42
CA TYR A 21 -1.79 9.81 -6.77
C TYR A 21 -2.73 8.68 -7.20
N LEU A 22 -2.29 7.81 -8.12
CA LEU A 22 -3.06 6.66 -8.56
C LEU A 22 -3.31 5.69 -7.41
N ALA A 23 -2.32 5.47 -6.55
CA ALA A 23 -2.52 4.66 -5.36
C ALA A 23 -3.61 5.25 -4.45
N ILE A 24 -3.75 6.56 -4.32
CA ILE A 24 -4.83 7.21 -3.57
C ILE A 24 -6.18 7.00 -4.25
N LEU A 25 -6.28 7.20 -5.56
CA LEU A 25 -7.54 7.09 -6.31
C LEU A 25 -8.09 5.66 -6.38
N THR A 26 -7.25 4.67 -6.58
CA THR A 26 -7.69 3.26 -6.75
C THR A 26 -8.19 2.62 -5.47
N GLY A 27 -8.07 3.30 -4.33
CA GLY A 27 -8.51 2.78 -3.02
C GLY A 27 -10.01 2.54 -2.87
N GLY A 28 -10.86 3.07 -3.76
CA GLY A 28 -12.31 2.86 -3.73
C GLY A 28 -12.77 1.51 -4.27
N TYR A 29 -11.95 0.81 -5.04
CA TYR A 29 -12.30 -0.43 -5.74
C TYR A 29 -11.95 -1.73 -5.00
N LEU A 30 -11.37 -1.64 -3.81
CA LEU A 30 -11.01 -2.80 -2.97
C LEU A 30 -12.26 -3.37 -2.27
N GLY A 31 -13.16 -3.99 -3.02
CA GLY A 31 -14.48 -4.35 -2.50
C GLY A 31 -14.76 -5.85 -2.28
N LYS A 32 -13.93 -6.75 -2.83
CA LYS A 32 -14.25 -8.19 -2.79
C LYS A 32 -13.83 -8.90 -1.51
N TRP A 33 -12.71 -8.50 -0.91
CA TRP A 33 -12.20 -9.11 0.32
C TRP A 33 -13.21 -9.06 1.48
N ASP A 34 -14.06 -8.03 1.53
CA ASP A 34 -15.10 -7.86 2.55
C ASP A 34 -16.14 -9.00 2.52
N LYS A 35 -16.41 -9.54 1.33
CA LYS A 35 -17.29 -10.70 1.16
C LYS A 35 -16.59 -12.01 1.53
N GLU A 36 -15.30 -12.11 1.26
CA GLU A 36 -14.51 -13.31 1.54
C GLU A 36 -14.22 -13.45 3.05
N LEU A 37 -13.89 -12.34 3.74
CA LEU A 37 -13.72 -12.34 5.19
C LEU A 37 -15.02 -12.54 5.97
N LYS A 38 -16.18 -12.16 5.40
CA LYS A 38 -17.52 -12.43 5.98
C LYS A 38 -18.04 -13.83 5.65
N ASN A 39 -17.31 -14.60 4.88
CA ASN A 39 -17.72 -15.97 4.54
C ASN A 39 -17.53 -16.89 5.76
N PRO A 40 -18.61 -17.45 6.34
CA PRO A 40 -18.53 -18.30 7.52
C PRO A 40 -17.64 -19.54 7.31
N TYR A 41 -17.52 -20.02 6.08
CA TYR A 41 -16.65 -21.18 5.77
C TYR A 41 -15.17 -20.89 6.00
N LEU A 42 -14.73 -19.63 5.94
CA LEU A 42 -13.34 -19.26 6.23
C LEU A 42 -12.97 -19.56 7.69
N PHE A 43 -13.91 -19.38 8.62
CA PHE A 43 -13.71 -19.62 10.03
C PHE A 43 -13.74 -21.12 10.38
N LEU A 44 -14.34 -21.96 9.53
CA LEU A 44 -14.38 -23.41 9.72
C LEU A 44 -13.08 -24.12 9.29
N LEU A 45 -12.17 -23.41 8.59
CA LEU A 45 -10.89 -23.98 8.19
C LEU A 45 -10.00 -24.17 9.44
N PRO A 46 -9.37 -25.34 9.63
CA PRO A 46 -8.47 -25.59 10.76
C PRO A 46 -7.08 -24.97 10.56
N ASP A 47 -7.01 -23.76 10.04
CA ASP A 47 -5.78 -23.03 9.73
C ASP A 47 -5.55 -21.87 10.70
N SER A 48 -4.28 -21.42 10.79
CA SER A 48 -3.95 -20.24 11.60
C SER A 48 -4.61 -18.97 11.06
N PRO A 49 -4.96 -17.98 11.93
CA PRO A 49 -5.57 -16.72 11.52
C PRO A 49 -4.79 -15.97 10.42
N ALA A 50 -3.45 -16.05 10.48
CA ALA A 50 -2.59 -15.46 9.46
C ALA A 50 -2.79 -16.09 8.08
N LYS A 51 -2.90 -17.42 7.99
CA LYS A 51 -3.17 -18.11 6.73
C LYS A 51 -4.55 -17.79 6.19
N LYS A 52 -5.56 -17.76 7.04
CA LYS A 52 -6.94 -17.40 6.65
C LYS A 52 -6.99 -15.99 6.05
N MET A 53 -6.36 -15.03 6.72
CA MET A 53 -6.27 -13.67 6.22
C MET A 53 -5.48 -13.61 4.89
N TRP A 54 -4.39 -14.38 4.78
CA TRP A 54 -3.63 -14.47 3.52
C TRP A 54 -4.48 -15.00 2.37
N TYR A 55 -5.23 -16.08 2.56
CA TYR A 55 -6.12 -16.63 1.53
C TYR A 55 -7.18 -15.61 1.08
N ALA A 56 -7.74 -14.86 2.02
CA ALA A 56 -8.73 -13.84 1.70
C ALA A 56 -8.14 -12.63 0.96
N THR A 57 -6.86 -12.31 1.16
CA THR A 57 -6.24 -11.08 0.62
C THR A 57 -5.27 -11.32 -0.53
N VAL A 58 -4.84 -12.56 -0.80
CA VAL A 58 -3.83 -12.86 -1.83
C VAL A 58 -4.23 -12.36 -3.22
N MET A 59 -5.48 -12.50 -3.59
CA MET A 59 -5.97 -12.03 -4.90
C MET A 59 -5.87 -10.52 -5.06
N GLU A 60 -6.09 -9.76 -3.98
CA GLU A 60 -5.94 -8.31 -4.00
C GLU A 60 -4.47 -7.90 -4.12
N HIS A 61 -3.54 -8.65 -3.53
CA HIS A 61 -2.10 -8.42 -3.70
C HIS A 61 -1.65 -8.72 -5.15
N VAL A 62 -2.11 -9.84 -5.71
CA VAL A 62 -1.82 -10.20 -7.12
C VAL A 62 -2.37 -9.14 -8.06
N LYS A 63 -3.61 -8.70 -7.84
CA LYS A 63 -4.22 -7.62 -8.62
C LYS A 63 -3.42 -6.32 -8.50
N ALA A 64 -3.04 -5.92 -7.29
CA ALA A 64 -2.22 -4.72 -7.07
C ALA A 64 -0.87 -4.81 -7.80
N ALA A 65 -0.24 -5.98 -7.83
CA ALA A 65 1.02 -6.18 -8.54
C ALA A 65 0.84 -6.06 -10.07
N ILE A 66 -0.24 -6.63 -10.63
CA ILE A 66 -0.56 -6.55 -12.06
C ILE A 66 -0.95 -5.12 -12.45
N ASP A 67 -1.85 -4.48 -11.70
CA ASP A 67 -2.29 -3.11 -11.96
C ASP A 67 -1.10 -2.14 -11.89
N GLY A 68 -0.24 -2.30 -10.88
CA GLY A 68 1.00 -1.54 -10.75
C GLY A 68 1.96 -1.74 -11.93
N ALA A 69 2.12 -2.98 -12.40
CA ALA A 69 2.95 -3.28 -13.56
C ALA A 69 2.40 -2.61 -14.83
N ILE A 70 1.08 -2.73 -15.09
CA ILE A 70 0.42 -2.14 -16.25
C ILE A 70 0.53 -0.61 -16.26
N LEU A 71 0.49 0.02 -15.09
CA LEU A 71 0.56 1.48 -14.97
C LEU A 71 1.99 2.01 -15.03
N VAL A 72 2.90 1.40 -14.27
CA VAL A 72 4.26 1.93 -14.05
C VAL A 72 5.21 1.57 -15.19
N LEU A 73 5.15 0.32 -15.72
CA LEU A 73 6.11 -0.12 -16.72
C LEU A 73 6.00 0.66 -18.05
N PRO A 74 4.81 0.85 -18.65
CA PRO A 74 4.71 1.58 -19.90
C PRO A 74 5.14 3.06 -19.76
N LEU A 75 4.75 3.72 -18.66
CA LEU A 75 5.12 5.11 -18.40
C LEU A 75 6.63 5.26 -18.18
N GLY A 76 7.21 4.36 -17.39
CA GLY A 76 8.65 4.38 -17.11
C GLY A 76 9.50 4.15 -18.36
N ILE A 77 9.09 3.22 -19.23
CA ILE A 77 9.76 2.93 -20.49
C ILE A 77 9.60 4.10 -21.49
N ALA A 78 8.39 4.64 -21.63
CA ALA A 78 8.12 5.78 -22.52
C ALA A 78 8.94 7.02 -22.15
N TRP A 79 9.12 7.27 -20.86
CA TRP A 79 9.91 8.41 -20.37
C TRP A 79 11.40 8.11 -20.24
N LYS A 80 11.83 6.89 -20.59
CA LYS A 80 13.24 6.43 -20.47
C LYS A 80 13.79 6.63 -19.05
N VAL A 81 12.96 6.35 -18.05
CA VAL A 81 13.36 6.39 -16.64
C VAL A 81 14.32 5.23 -16.37
N HIS A 82 15.26 5.42 -15.44
CA HIS A 82 16.21 4.37 -15.08
C HIS A 82 15.48 3.11 -14.55
N PRO A 83 15.82 1.89 -14.97
CA PRO A 83 15.12 0.65 -14.61
C PRO A 83 14.94 0.47 -13.10
N PHE A 84 15.94 0.86 -12.29
CA PHE A 84 15.86 0.83 -10.84
C PHE A 84 14.68 1.67 -10.30
N HIS A 85 14.47 2.88 -10.83
CA HIS A 85 13.36 3.74 -10.40
C HIS A 85 12.01 3.19 -10.85
N ILE A 86 11.93 2.55 -12.01
CA ILE A 86 10.70 1.90 -12.50
C ILE A 86 10.30 0.77 -11.54
N VAL A 87 11.23 -0.13 -11.22
CA VAL A 87 10.99 -1.24 -10.30
C VAL A 87 10.65 -0.73 -8.90
N SER A 88 11.37 0.30 -8.42
CA SER A 88 11.09 0.91 -7.11
C SER A 88 9.70 1.54 -7.07
N CYS A 89 9.27 2.28 -8.08
CA CYS A 89 7.92 2.84 -8.19
C CYS A 89 6.84 1.75 -8.20
N TRP A 90 7.07 0.66 -8.93
CA TRP A 90 6.17 -0.48 -8.94
C TRP A 90 6.02 -1.12 -7.55
N LEU A 91 7.15 -1.38 -6.86
CA LEU A 91 7.13 -1.94 -5.50
C LEU A 91 6.46 -0.98 -4.51
N ILE A 92 6.74 0.33 -4.59
CA ILE A 92 6.08 1.35 -3.76
C ILE A 92 4.56 1.31 -3.98
N TYR A 93 4.09 1.19 -5.23
CA TYR A 93 2.67 1.04 -5.52
C TYR A 93 2.07 -0.18 -4.82
N VAL A 94 2.72 -1.35 -4.94
CA VAL A 94 2.26 -2.60 -4.30
C VAL A 94 2.19 -2.45 -2.78
N PHE A 95 3.22 -1.87 -2.15
CA PHE A 95 3.21 -1.63 -0.71
C PHE A 95 2.13 -0.65 -0.27
N LEU A 96 1.89 0.42 -1.02
CA LEU A 96 0.81 1.36 -0.73
C LEU A 96 -0.57 0.69 -0.81
N GLN A 97 -0.80 -0.19 -1.78
CA GLN A 97 -2.06 -0.95 -1.87
C GLN A 97 -2.19 -1.96 -0.72
N ALA A 98 -1.11 -2.63 -0.33
CA ALA A 98 -1.10 -3.51 0.83
C ALA A 98 -1.41 -2.76 2.14
N ILE A 99 -0.78 -1.59 2.36
CA ILE A 99 -1.05 -0.73 3.52
C ILE A 99 -2.53 -0.34 3.56
N LYS A 100 -3.10 0.06 2.43
CA LYS A 100 -4.52 0.43 2.34
C LYS A 100 -5.44 -0.74 2.68
N LEU A 101 -5.16 -1.91 2.11
CA LEU A 101 -5.93 -3.12 2.35
C LEU A 101 -5.93 -3.47 3.84
N TYR A 102 -4.74 -3.58 4.44
CA TYR A 102 -4.61 -3.93 5.85
C TYR A 102 -5.17 -2.86 6.77
N THR A 103 -4.97 -1.58 6.48
CA THR A 103 -5.59 -0.47 7.24
C THR A 103 -7.11 -0.57 7.20
N LYS A 104 -7.69 -0.91 6.04
CA LYS A 104 -9.14 -1.08 5.93
C LYS A 104 -9.63 -2.23 6.80
N VAL A 105 -9.00 -3.41 6.72
CA VAL A 105 -9.34 -4.58 7.54
C VAL A 105 -9.21 -4.25 9.03
N LEU A 106 -8.12 -3.57 9.42
CA LEU A 106 -7.87 -3.18 10.80
C LEU A 106 -8.96 -2.25 11.35
N ILE A 107 -9.32 -1.19 10.60
CA ILE A 107 -10.33 -0.22 11.04
C ILE A 107 -11.71 -0.86 11.09
N ASP A 108 -12.08 -1.69 10.11
CA ASP A 108 -13.35 -2.40 10.12
C ASP A 108 -13.45 -3.38 11.30
N SER A 109 -12.32 -3.99 11.71
CA SER A 109 -12.28 -4.84 12.89
C SER A 109 -12.45 -4.06 14.21
N PHE A 110 -11.88 -2.85 14.30
CA PHE A 110 -12.01 -2.00 15.50
C PHE A 110 -13.38 -1.34 15.64
N LEU A 111 -14.00 -0.94 14.52
CA LEU A 111 -15.20 -0.12 14.49
C LEU A 111 -16.43 -0.91 14.03
N ARG A 112 -16.43 -2.25 14.20
CA ARG A 112 -17.43 -3.17 13.62
C ARG A 112 -18.86 -2.75 13.89
N ASN A 113 -19.20 -2.27 15.10
CA ASN A 113 -20.57 -1.98 15.51
C ASN A 113 -20.82 -0.57 16.07
N SER A 114 -19.80 0.29 16.16
CA SER A 114 -19.92 1.54 16.94
C SER A 114 -20.18 2.79 16.11
N LEU A 115 -19.83 2.78 14.81
CA LEU A 115 -19.84 4.00 14.01
C LEU A 115 -20.38 3.74 12.58
N GLY A 116 -21.06 4.75 12.01
CA GLY A 116 -21.56 4.70 10.63
C GLY A 116 -20.41 4.65 9.60
N GLU A 117 -20.72 4.16 8.40
CA GLU A 117 -19.74 3.98 7.31
C GLU A 117 -18.98 5.27 6.95
N THR A 118 -19.62 6.43 7.04
CA THR A 118 -18.98 7.74 6.78
C THR A 118 -17.86 8.02 7.77
N VAL A 119 -18.08 7.74 9.06
CA VAL A 119 -17.06 7.94 10.11
C VAL A 119 -15.90 6.97 9.93
N LYS A 120 -16.18 5.71 9.59
CA LYS A 120 -15.15 4.71 9.27
C LYS A 120 -14.29 5.16 8.08
N GLN A 121 -14.91 5.74 7.04
CA GLN A 121 -14.17 6.28 5.91
C GLN A 121 -13.29 7.45 6.29
N LEU A 122 -13.76 8.38 7.13
CA LEU A 122 -12.95 9.49 7.63
C LEU A 122 -11.76 9.02 8.44
N VAL A 123 -11.95 8.08 9.36
CA VAL A 123 -10.86 7.48 10.15
C VAL A 123 -9.85 6.79 9.23
N ARG A 124 -10.33 6.05 8.24
CA ARG A 124 -9.50 5.39 7.23
C ARG A 124 -8.62 6.38 6.47
N LEU A 125 -9.24 7.45 5.95
CA LEU A 125 -8.52 8.51 5.24
C LEU A 125 -7.51 9.22 6.14
N GLY A 126 -7.86 9.48 7.40
CA GLY A 126 -6.95 10.08 8.38
C GLY A 126 -5.72 9.21 8.64
N VAL A 127 -5.91 7.91 8.91
CA VAL A 127 -4.80 6.97 9.15
C VAL A 127 -3.93 6.80 7.88
N GLN A 128 -4.56 6.59 6.73
CA GLN A 128 -3.83 6.44 5.46
C GLN A 128 -3.08 7.73 5.09
N GLY A 129 -3.74 8.88 5.25
CA GLY A 129 -3.12 10.19 5.01
C GLY A 129 -1.93 10.45 5.94
N GLY A 130 -2.03 10.06 7.21
CA GLY A 130 -0.92 10.14 8.16
C GLY A 130 0.27 9.29 7.75
N ILE A 131 0.03 8.03 7.36
CA ILE A 131 1.10 7.11 6.90
C ILE A 131 1.78 7.66 5.63
N ILE A 132 0.99 8.09 4.65
CA ILE A 132 1.51 8.67 3.39
C ILE A 132 2.25 9.99 3.70
N GLY A 133 1.71 10.84 4.56
CA GLY A 133 2.32 12.12 4.95
C GLY A 133 3.70 11.93 5.58
N ILE A 134 3.86 10.97 6.48
CA ILE A 134 5.16 10.61 7.06
C ILE A 134 6.12 10.12 5.97
N GLY A 135 5.65 9.28 5.05
CA GLY A 135 6.45 8.80 3.91
C GLY A 135 6.94 9.94 3.02
N VAL A 136 6.07 10.90 2.71
CA VAL A 136 6.45 12.10 1.93
C VAL A 136 7.46 12.96 2.68
N LEU A 137 7.28 13.16 3.98
CA LEU A 137 8.21 13.93 4.80
C LEU A 137 9.60 13.27 4.81
N LEU A 138 9.67 11.95 5.00
CA LEU A 138 10.93 11.20 4.94
C LEU A 138 11.60 11.31 3.56
N ALA A 139 10.80 11.28 2.49
CA ALA A 139 11.29 11.47 1.13
C ALA A 139 11.93 12.84 0.94
N VAL A 140 11.26 13.90 1.38
CA VAL A 140 11.77 15.27 1.29
C VAL A 140 13.08 15.43 2.07
N VAL A 141 13.13 14.92 3.30
CA VAL A 141 14.34 14.94 4.12
C VAL A 141 15.48 14.17 3.43
N ALA A 142 15.20 13.00 2.86
CA ALA A 142 16.22 12.20 2.17
C ALA A 142 16.77 12.89 0.92
N VAL A 143 15.91 13.58 0.14
CA VAL A 143 16.34 14.38 -1.02
C VAL A 143 17.27 15.53 -0.59
N VAL A 144 16.89 16.24 0.49
CA VAL A 144 17.66 17.38 1.00
C VAL A 144 19.02 16.95 1.56
N LEU A 145 19.07 15.80 2.25
CA LEU A 145 20.29 15.35 2.94
C LEU A 145 21.32 14.72 2.01
N GLN A 146 20.89 13.99 0.96
CA GLN A 146 21.84 13.24 0.14
C GLN A 146 21.59 13.38 -1.37
N ASN A 147 20.59 12.69 -1.90
CA ASN A 147 20.22 12.74 -3.31
C ASN A 147 18.89 12.01 -3.56
N PHE A 148 18.43 12.14 -4.80
CA PHE A 148 17.15 11.59 -5.24
C PHE A 148 17.09 10.05 -5.19
N ASN A 149 18.20 9.36 -5.50
CA ASN A 149 18.26 7.90 -5.46
C ASN A 149 18.11 7.35 -4.04
N PHE A 150 18.68 8.05 -3.06
CA PHE A 150 18.55 7.69 -1.65
C PHE A 150 17.10 7.84 -1.16
N ALA A 151 16.39 8.85 -1.63
CA ALA A 151 14.98 9.04 -1.29
C ALA A 151 14.11 7.85 -1.74
N PHE A 152 14.33 7.30 -2.95
CA PHE A 152 13.61 6.10 -3.40
C PHE A 152 13.86 4.91 -2.48
N PHE A 153 15.10 4.71 -2.05
CA PHE A 153 15.45 3.63 -1.15
C PHE A 153 14.78 3.79 0.22
N VAL A 154 14.77 5.01 0.77
CA VAL A 154 14.12 5.33 2.05
C VAL A 154 12.61 5.09 1.98
N ILE A 155 11.94 5.55 0.91
CA ILE A 155 10.49 5.34 0.74
C ILE A 155 10.17 3.86 0.59
N LEU A 156 10.98 3.11 -0.14
CA LEU A 156 10.77 1.67 -0.34
C LEU A 156 10.88 0.91 0.97
N ILE A 157 11.93 1.16 1.76
CA ILE A 157 12.10 0.56 3.09
C ILE A 157 10.95 0.95 4.02
N TYR A 158 10.60 2.24 4.05
CA TYR A 158 9.48 2.73 4.85
C TYR A 158 8.17 2.02 4.47
N GLY A 159 7.85 1.96 3.18
CA GLY A 159 6.65 1.28 2.67
C GLY A 159 6.61 -0.20 3.05
N MET A 160 7.74 -0.90 2.93
CA MET A 160 7.87 -2.30 3.33
C MET A 160 7.63 -2.48 4.85
N ILE A 161 8.30 -1.68 5.68
CA ILE A 161 8.14 -1.75 7.15
C ILE A 161 6.69 -1.47 7.55
N MET A 162 6.06 -0.43 7.00
CA MET A 162 4.68 -0.07 7.32
C MET A 162 3.70 -1.14 6.85
N ALA A 163 3.89 -1.75 5.68
CA ALA A 163 3.05 -2.86 5.21
C ALA A 163 3.14 -4.07 6.14
N VAL A 164 4.33 -4.42 6.61
CA VAL A 164 4.54 -5.52 7.56
C VAL A 164 3.91 -5.19 8.92
N VAL A 165 4.18 -4.01 9.48
CA VAL A 165 3.66 -3.62 10.81
C VAL A 165 2.13 -3.61 10.82
N ILE A 166 1.50 -2.97 9.83
CA ILE A 166 0.04 -2.90 9.75
C ILE A 166 -0.54 -4.30 9.46
N GLY A 167 0.13 -5.10 8.62
CA GLY A 167 -0.25 -6.48 8.37
C GLY A 167 -0.26 -7.33 9.63
N LEU A 168 0.79 -7.25 10.46
CA LEU A 168 0.88 -7.97 11.73
C LEU A 168 -0.20 -7.52 12.73
N LEU A 169 -0.45 -6.21 12.84
CA LEU A 169 -1.53 -5.66 13.67
C LEU A 169 -2.90 -6.17 13.20
N THR A 170 -3.11 -6.26 11.90
CA THR A 170 -4.36 -6.76 11.32
C THR A 170 -4.56 -8.24 11.63
N VAL A 171 -3.51 -9.07 11.50
CA VAL A 171 -3.55 -10.50 11.85
C VAL A 171 -3.86 -10.71 13.33
N SER A 172 -3.21 -9.95 14.21
CA SER A 172 -3.43 -10.08 15.66
C SER A 172 -4.87 -9.75 16.04
N ARG A 173 -5.48 -8.74 15.40
CA ARG A 173 -6.89 -8.39 15.62
C ARG A 173 -7.85 -9.39 15.04
N PHE A 174 -7.56 -9.92 13.85
CA PHE A 174 -8.36 -10.98 13.24
C PHE A 174 -8.40 -12.24 14.12
N ALA A 175 -7.28 -12.61 14.73
CA ALA A 175 -7.20 -13.72 15.67
C ALA A 175 -8.08 -13.53 16.92
N ILE A 176 -8.19 -12.30 17.44
CA ILE A 176 -9.07 -11.99 18.57
C ILE A 176 -10.55 -12.11 18.16
N MET A 177 -10.91 -11.66 16.96
CA MET A 177 -12.30 -11.77 16.47
C MET A 177 -12.75 -13.23 16.31
N GLU A 178 -11.83 -14.10 15.86
CA GLU A 178 -12.12 -15.54 15.70
C GLU A 178 -12.38 -16.27 17.04
N GLN A 179 -11.89 -15.73 18.16
CA GLN A 179 -12.11 -16.33 19.50
C GLN A 179 -13.48 -15.95 20.09
N TYR A 180 -14.17 -14.95 19.57
CA TYR A 180 -15.43 -14.43 20.09
C TYR A 180 -16.67 -14.73 19.22
N ASP A 181 -16.47 -15.32 18.03
CA ASP A 181 -17.54 -15.87 17.18
C ASP A 181 -17.61 -17.41 17.34
#